data_586dab685718015189d3d7b23ea224f2
#
_entry.id   586dab685718015189d3d7b23ea224f2
#
_cell.length_a   1.000
_cell.length_b   1.000
_cell.length_c   1.000
_cell.angle_alpha   90.00
_cell.angle_beta   90.00
_cell.angle_gamma   90.00
#
_symmetry.space_group_name_H-M   'P 1'
#
loop_
_entity.id
_entity.type
_entity.pdbx_description
1 polymer ?
#
loop_
_entity_poly.entity_id
_entity_poly.type
_entity_poly.pdbx_seq_one_letter_code
_entity_poly.pdbx_strand_id
1 'polypeptide(L)'
;MKVTYLGTTVLLFDDGKDQILFDAHVTRPSINKAFLHRLKTNEALVNHIIKLHHIDRLRAIFISHSHYDHILDASYFAKVCGADAYGSESALNVLRGGNVPEEKLNLYHPFQKFTIGNFTITVLPSCHSKAHFYNNDLGKTIDKPLVQPARRRSFKEGGSYDFIVENQGKTYLIRPSFNYIEHQLDNVHADILYLAIGGMSSANRQTRQTFFKETIEKVKPDIVIPIHWDNFFAPLNKNVRDLSSVCVKSQKELLQLAEYFETSDISLCVQLPLTSMEF
;
A
#
# COMPACT_ATOMS: atom_id res chain seq x y z
N MET A 1 5.80 -3.60 18.55
CA MET A 1 4.95 -3.18 17.41
C MET A 1 4.47 -4.40 16.67
N LYS A 2 3.16 -4.54 16.44
CA LYS A 2 2.59 -5.61 15.61
C LYS A 2 2.18 -5.03 14.25
N VAL A 3 2.65 -5.63 13.15
CA VAL A 3 2.26 -5.23 11.80
C VAL A 3 1.59 -6.40 11.10
N THR A 4 0.34 -6.19 10.68
CA THR A 4 -0.45 -7.19 9.94
C THR A 4 -0.47 -6.81 8.46
N TYR A 5 -0.04 -7.74 7.61
CA TYR A 5 -0.14 -7.58 6.15
C TYR A 5 -1.48 -8.11 5.68
N LEU A 6 -2.35 -7.24 5.19
CA LEU A 6 -3.67 -7.60 4.66
C LEU A 6 -3.67 -7.84 3.14
N GLY A 7 -2.46 -7.83 2.56
CA GLY A 7 -2.22 -8.07 1.13
C GLY A 7 -2.19 -6.80 0.28
N THR A 8 -1.73 -6.89 -0.97
CA THR A 8 -1.39 -5.78 -1.86
C THR A 8 -0.37 -4.85 -1.19
N THR A 9 -0.78 -3.70 -0.71
CA THR A 9 0.03 -2.75 0.08
C THR A 9 -0.60 -2.46 1.44
N VAL A 10 -1.67 -3.18 1.78
CA VAL A 10 -2.45 -2.89 2.99
C VAL A 10 -1.71 -3.40 4.22
N LEU A 11 -1.26 -2.47 5.05
CA LEU A 11 -0.52 -2.73 6.29
C LEU A 11 -1.26 -2.11 7.47
N LEU A 12 -1.59 -2.93 8.46
CA LEU A 12 -2.14 -2.50 9.75
C LEU A 12 -1.04 -2.49 10.80
N PHE A 13 -0.68 -1.31 11.27
CA PHE A 13 0.24 -1.08 12.39
C PHE A 13 -0.56 -0.99 13.69
N ASP A 14 -0.15 -1.73 14.72
CA ASP A 14 -0.79 -1.77 16.02
C ASP A 14 0.28 -1.70 17.13
N ASP A 15 0.28 -0.63 17.91
CA ASP A 15 1.22 -0.44 19.02
C ASP A 15 0.65 -0.90 20.38
N GLY A 16 -0.53 -1.52 20.35
CA GLY A 16 -1.27 -1.95 21.53
C GLY A 16 -2.24 -0.88 22.08
N LYS A 17 -2.08 0.39 21.67
CA LYS A 17 -2.96 1.52 22.06
C LYS A 17 -3.74 2.06 20.87
N ASP A 18 -3.06 2.36 19.80
CA ASP A 18 -3.61 2.92 18.58
C ASP A 18 -3.27 2.05 17.38
N GLN A 19 -4.12 2.09 16.35
CA GLN A 19 -3.92 1.40 15.08
C GLN A 19 -3.90 2.40 13.94
N ILE A 20 -3.01 2.16 12.96
CA ILE A 20 -2.91 2.94 11.73
C ILE A 20 -2.93 1.99 10.54
N LEU A 21 -3.73 2.32 9.53
CA LEU A 21 -3.84 1.54 8.29
C LEU A 21 -3.16 2.30 7.14
N PHE A 22 -2.32 1.63 6.39
CA PHE A 22 -1.77 2.13 5.12
C PHE A 22 -2.47 1.42 3.98
N ASP A 23 -3.04 2.18 3.06
CA ASP A 23 -3.95 1.75 2.01
C ASP A 23 -5.16 0.95 2.54
N ALA A 24 -6.14 0.65 1.67
CA ALA A 24 -7.33 -0.09 2.05
C ALA A 24 -7.95 -0.81 0.84
N HIS A 25 -7.50 -2.03 0.59
CA HIS A 25 -7.99 -2.89 -0.48
C HIS A 25 -8.04 -4.35 -0.05
N VAL A 26 -9.13 -4.74 0.60
CA VAL A 26 -9.40 -6.14 0.99
C VAL A 26 -10.49 -6.76 0.11
N THR A 27 -11.34 -5.92 -0.50
CA THR A 27 -12.28 -6.33 -1.57
C THR A 27 -11.50 -6.61 -2.84
N ARG A 28 -11.25 -7.87 -3.13
CA ARG A 28 -10.47 -8.29 -4.29
C ARG A 28 -11.38 -8.73 -5.42
N PRO A 29 -11.72 -7.82 -6.35
CA PRO A 29 -12.52 -8.21 -7.52
C PRO A 29 -11.70 -9.15 -8.40
N SER A 30 -12.32 -10.22 -8.91
CA SER A 30 -11.66 -11.04 -9.94
C SER A 30 -11.28 -10.18 -11.15
N ILE A 31 -10.32 -10.65 -11.95
CA ILE A 31 -9.84 -9.93 -13.13
C ILE A 31 -11.00 -9.50 -14.05
N ASN A 32 -11.96 -10.38 -14.30
CA ASN A 32 -13.14 -10.06 -15.12
C ASN A 32 -13.97 -8.94 -14.49
N LYS A 33 -14.19 -8.99 -13.17
CA LYS A 33 -14.91 -7.93 -12.46
C LYS A 33 -14.17 -6.60 -12.54
N ALA A 34 -12.85 -6.61 -12.33
CA ALA A 34 -12.04 -5.40 -12.34
C ALA A 34 -12.05 -4.70 -13.71
N PHE A 35 -12.06 -5.44 -14.82
CA PHE A 35 -11.97 -4.88 -16.16
C PHE A 35 -13.34 -4.59 -16.81
N LEU A 36 -14.35 -5.41 -16.53
CA LEU A 36 -15.64 -5.37 -17.24
C LEU A 36 -16.76 -4.72 -16.43
N HIS A 37 -16.65 -4.67 -15.10
CA HIS A 37 -17.71 -4.18 -14.23
C HIS A 37 -17.33 -2.90 -13.46
N ARG A 38 -18.33 -2.33 -12.78
CA ARG A 38 -18.11 -1.27 -11.79
C ARG A 38 -17.72 -1.92 -10.46
N LEU A 39 -16.77 -1.31 -9.78
CA LEU A 39 -16.23 -1.77 -8.51
C LEU A 39 -16.92 -1.06 -7.35
N LYS A 40 -17.14 -1.80 -6.29
CA LYS A 40 -17.58 -1.28 -5.00
C LYS A 40 -17.01 -2.12 -3.87
N THR A 41 -16.88 -1.53 -2.71
CA THR A 41 -16.52 -2.19 -1.46
C THR A 41 -17.42 -3.39 -1.16
N ASN A 42 -16.82 -4.49 -0.74
CA ASN A 42 -17.53 -5.62 -0.14
C ASN A 42 -17.59 -5.42 1.38
N GLU A 43 -18.63 -4.74 1.84
CA GLU A 43 -18.81 -4.35 3.25
C GLU A 43 -18.77 -5.56 4.19
N ALA A 44 -19.38 -6.68 3.81
CA ALA A 44 -19.36 -7.89 4.62
C ALA A 44 -17.95 -8.45 4.80
N LEU A 45 -17.11 -8.40 3.75
CA LEU A 45 -15.72 -8.82 3.83
C LEU A 45 -14.89 -7.85 4.68
N VAL A 46 -15.08 -6.53 4.52
CA VAL A 46 -14.38 -5.53 5.34
C VAL A 46 -14.73 -5.73 6.82
N ASN A 47 -16.02 -5.90 7.15
CA ASN A 47 -16.45 -6.18 8.52
C ASN A 47 -15.86 -7.48 9.07
N HIS A 48 -15.75 -8.51 8.24
CA HIS A 48 -15.08 -9.76 8.62
C HIS A 48 -13.59 -9.53 8.94
N ILE A 49 -12.86 -8.77 8.12
CA ILE A 49 -11.44 -8.42 8.34
C ILE A 49 -11.27 -7.57 9.60
N ILE A 50 -12.13 -6.58 9.82
CA ILE A 50 -12.14 -5.75 11.04
C ILE A 50 -12.25 -6.64 12.27
N LYS A 51 -13.20 -7.58 12.28
CA LYS A 51 -13.40 -8.51 13.39
C LYS A 51 -12.23 -9.48 13.55
N LEU A 52 -11.75 -10.08 12.46
CA LEU A 52 -10.69 -11.08 12.46
C LEU A 52 -9.37 -10.54 13.03
N HIS A 53 -9.03 -9.30 12.67
CA HIS A 53 -7.77 -8.66 13.08
C HIS A 53 -7.93 -7.66 14.23
N HIS A 54 -9.11 -7.63 14.89
CA HIS A 54 -9.38 -6.73 16.02
C HIS A 54 -9.07 -5.27 15.69
N ILE A 55 -9.58 -4.77 14.53
CA ILE A 55 -9.39 -3.38 14.11
C ILE A 55 -10.42 -2.50 14.82
N ASP A 56 -10.22 -2.29 16.11
CA ASP A 56 -11.15 -1.59 17.02
C ASP A 56 -10.58 -0.27 17.59
N ARG A 57 -9.31 0.02 17.30
CA ARG A 57 -8.59 1.22 17.72
C ARG A 57 -7.99 1.98 16.54
N LEU A 58 -8.57 1.83 15.34
CA LEU A 58 -8.08 2.49 14.13
C LEU A 58 -8.28 4.00 14.23
N ARG A 59 -7.17 4.74 14.28
CA ARG A 59 -7.15 6.20 14.39
C ARG A 59 -7.04 6.88 13.04
N ALA A 60 -6.26 6.29 12.15
CA ALA A 60 -5.92 6.90 10.88
C ALA A 60 -5.76 5.89 9.75
N ILE A 61 -6.08 6.34 8.53
CA ILE A 61 -5.84 5.63 7.28
C ILE A 61 -5.01 6.55 6.38
N PHE A 62 -3.82 6.12 5.98
CA PHE A 62 -2.97 6.82 5.03
C PHE A 62 -3.04 6.15 3.66
N ILE A 63 -3.37 6.92 2.62
CA ILE A 63 -3.55 6.40 1.26
C ILE A 63 -2.35 6.79 0.41
N SER A 64 -1.63 5.81 -0.09
CA SER A 64 -0.43 6.02 -0.91
C SER A 64 -0.74 6.66 -2.26
N HIS A 65 -1.77 6.19 -2.93
CA HIS A 65 -2.31 6.76 -4.17
C HIS A 65 -3.73 6.23 -4.43
N SER A 66 -4.46 6.84 -5.38
CA SER A 66 -5.90 6.60 -5.51
C SER A 66 -6.30 5.54 -6.56
N HIS A 67 -5.42 4.63 -6.96
CA HIS A 67 -5.84 3.44 -7.71
C HIS A 67 -6.73 2.53 -6.86
N TYR A 68 -7.65 1.83 -7.52
CA TYR A 68 -8.65 1.01 -6.82
C TYR A 68 -8.05 -0.06 -5.90
N ASP A 69 -6.91 -0.64 -6.28
CA ASP A 69 -6.19 -1.67 -5.52
C ASP A 69 -5.41 -1.13 -4.32
N HIS A 70 -5.51 0.17 -4.06
CA HIS A 70 -5.01 0.85 -2.86
C HIS A 70 -6.13 1.49 -2.02
N ILE A 71 -7.24 1.97 -2.64
CA ILE A 71 -8.20 2.84 -1.95
C ILE A 71 -9.64 2.32 -1.92
N LEU A 72 -9.97 1.23 -2.63
CA LEU A 72 -11.37 0.82 -2.86
C LEU A 72 -12.22 0.77 -1.59
N ASP A 73 -11.65 0.28 -0.49
CA ASP A 73 -12.37 0.06 0.77
C ASP A 73 -12.17 1.17 1.82
N ALA A 74 -11.33 2.18 1.51
CA ALA A 74 -10.93 3.22 2.48
C ALA A 74 -12.10 3.98 3.08
N SER A 75 -13.08 4.37 2.25
CA SER A 75 -14.26 5.09 2.74
C SER A 75 -15.08 4.28 3.73
N TYR A 76 -15.17 2.96 3.53
CA TYR A 76 -15.93 2.10 4.43
C TYR A 76 -15.18 1.87 5.74
N PHE A 77 -13.86 1.60 5.70
CA PHE A 77 -13.01 1.52 6.89
C PHE A 77 -13.09 2.81 7.71
N ALA A 78 -12.92 3.97 7.08
CA ALA A 78 -12.97 5.26 7.77
C ALA A 78 -14.30 5.46 8.52
N LYS A 79 -15.42 5.16 7.88
CA LYS A 79 -16.76 5.33 8.49
C LYS A 79 -17.03 4.34 9.62
N VAL A 80 -16.73 3.06 9.40
CA VAL A 80 -17.07 2.02 10.39
C VAL A 80 -16.17 2.10 11.62
N CYS A 81 -14.90 2.42 11.43
CA CYS A 81 -13.94 2.56 12.54
C CYS A 81 -13.89 3.99 13.12
N GLY A 82 -14.54 4.97 12.49
CA GLY A 82 -14.46 6.36 12.90
C GLY A 82 -13.08 6.99 12.73
N ALA A 83 -12.25 6.43 11.85
CA ALA A 83 -10.87 6.86 11.63
C ALA A 83 -10.78 8.11 10.76
N ASP A 84 -9.74 8.92 11.02
CA ASP A 84 -9.35 10.01 10.13
C ASP A 84 -8.66 9.47 8.89
N ALA A 85 -8.84 10.09 7.75
CA ALA A 85 -8.22 9.65 6.49
C ALA A 85 -7.29 10.73 5.95
N TYR A 86 -6.12 10.29 5.52
CA TYR A 86 -5.03 11.12 5.02
C TYR A 86 -4.70 10.73 3.59
N GLY A 87 -4.65 11.71 2.69
CA GLY A 87 -4.39 11.40 1.28
C GLY A 87 -4.15 12.63 0.42
N SER A 88 -3.82 12.39 -0.85
CA SER A 88 -3.86 13.41 -1.89
C SER A 88 -5.30 13.88 -2.12
N GLU A 89 -5.50 15.02 -2.79
CA GLU A 89 -6.86 15.50 -3.13
C GLU A 89 -7.66 14.46 -3.92
N SER A 90 -7.01 13.69 -4.80
CA SER A 90 -7.65 12.59 -5.51
C SER A 90 -8.13 11.47 -4.57
N ALA A 91 -7.32 11.11 -3.59
CA ALA A 91 -7.71 10.13 -2.56
C ALA A 91 -8.88 10.66 -1.71
N LEU A 92 -8.83 11.93 -1.30
CA LEU A 92 -9.92 12.56 -0.54
C LEU A 92 -11.21 12.62 -1.35
N ASN A 93 -11.15 12.80 -2.67
CA ASN A 93 -12.34 12.75 -3.53
C ASN A 93 -12.97 11.34 -3.64
N VAL A 94 -12.18 10.27 -3.50
CA VAL A 94 -12.75 8.92 -3.33
C VAL A 94 -13.46 8.77 -1.99
N LEU A 95 -12.88 9.31 -0.92
CA LEU A 95 -13.45 9.26 0.43
C LEU A 95 -14.73 10.11 0.53
N ARG A 96 -14.76 11.31 -0.04
CA ARG A 96 -15.97 12.15 -0.18
C ARG A 96 -17.08 11.42 -0.92
N GLY A 97 -16.73 10.74 -2.04
CA GLY A 97 -17.69 9.93 -2.80
C GLY A 97 -18.27 8.76 -2.01
N GLY A 98 -17.56 8.30 -0.98
CA GLY A 98 -18.02 7.30 -0.02
C GLY A 98 -18.73 7.89 1.21
N ASN A 99 -19.02 9.20 1.23
CA ASN A 99 -19.66 9.93 2.34
C ASN A 99 -18.85 9.86 3.66
N VAL A 100 -17.53 9.98 3.59
CA VAL A 100 -16.70 10.24 4.76
C VAL A 100 -16.86 11.73 5.11
N PRO A 101 -17.15 12.11 6.38
CA PRO A 101 -17.32 13.49 6.78
C PRO A 101 -16.05 14.33 6.51
N GLU A 102 -16.21 15.59 6.11
CA GLU A 102 -15.10 16.46 5.69
C GLU A 102 -14.10 16.70 6.84
N GLU A 103 -14.59 16.78 8.08
CA GLU A 103 -13.76 16.91 9.27
C GLU A 103 -12.84 15.71 9.56
N LYS A 104 -13.07 14.59 8.87
CA LYS A 104 -12.24 13.36 8.92
C LYS A 104 -11.23 13.29 7.78
N LEU A 105 -11.27 14.23 6.84
CA LEU A 105 -10.44 14.23 5.65
C LEU A 105 -9.25 15.18 5.82
N ASN A 106 -8.05 14.65 5.66
CA ASN A 106 -6.81 15.37 5.86
C ASN A 106 -5.96 15.33 4.60
N LEU A 107 -5.84 16.47 3.91
CA LEU A 107 -4.91 16.62 2.81
C LEU A 107 -3.48 16.60 3.36
N TYR A 108 -2.60 15.82 2.74
CA TYR A 108 -1.19 15.84 3.06
C TYR A 108 -0.34 16.39 1.92
N HIS A 109 0.84 16.89 2.27
CA HIS A 109 1.84 17.38 1.34
C HIS A 109 3.17 16.61 1.50
N PRO A 110 4.01 16.59 0.45
CA PRO A 110 5.35 16.01 0.56
C PRO A 110 6.13 16.56 1.78
N PHE A 111 6.82 15.66 2.49
CA PHE A 111 7.63 15.94 3.69
C PHE A 111 6.83 16.39 4.92
N GLN A 112 5.51 16.40 4.85
CA GLN A 112 4.68 16.70 6.01
C GLN A 112 4.75 15.56 7.02
N LYS A 113 4.78 15.93 8.31
CA LYS A 113 4.76 15.02 9.46
C LYS A 113 3.42 15.08 10.18
N PHE A 114 2.94 13.91 10.59
CA PHE A 114 1.74 13.76 11.41
C PHE A 114 2.08 12.96 12.66
N THR A 115 1.56 13.38 13.80
CA THR A 115 1.64 12.62 15.05
C THR A 115 0.27 12.09 15.42
N ILE A 116 0.14 10.77 15.55
CA ILE A 116 -1.10 10.09 15.90
C ILE A 116 -0.80 9.09 17.01
N GLY A 117 -1.23 9.41 18.23
CA GLY A 117 -0.80 8.66 19.41
C GLY A 117 0.72 8.64 19.53
N ASN A 118 1.33 7.47 19.55
CA ASN A 118 2.77 7.29 19.60
C ASN A 118 3.44 7.18 18.20
N PHE A 119 2.66 7.29 17.14
CA PHE A 119 3.18 7.21 15.78
C PHE A 119 3.57 8.59 15.26
N THR A 120 4.73 8.68 14.63
CA THR A 120 5.10 9.80 13.76
C THR A 120 5.16 9.31 12.33
N ILE A 121 4.36 9.89 11.45
CA ILE A 121 4.29 9.52 10.03
C ILE A 121 4.81 10.68 9.18
N THR A 122 5.85 10.44 8.40
CA THR A 122 6.37 11.40 7.41
C THR A 122 5.96 10.94 6.02
N VAL A 123 5.33 11.83 5.27
CA VAL A 123 4.91 11.59 3.88
C VAL A 123 6.06 11.95 2.94
N LEU A 124 6.50 11.02 2.11
CA LEU A 124 7.50 11.28 1.06
C LEU A 124 6.85 11.27 -0.31
N PRO A 125 7.25 12.16 -1.23
CA PRO A 125 6.84 12.02 -2.63
C PRO A 125 7.35 10.69 -3.19
N SER A 126 6.59 10.08 -4.09
CA SER A 126 6.97 8.82 -4.73
C SER A 126 6.61 8.83 -6.21
N CYS A 127 7.04 7.81 -6.93
CA CYS A 127 6.65 7.56 -8.30
C CYS A 127 5.94 6.22 -8.40
N HIS A 128 4.79 6.22 -9.07
CA HIS A 128 4.12 4.98 -9.42
C HIS A 128 4.98 4.16 -10.39
N SER A 129 4.84 2.83 -10.38
CA SER A 129 5.45 1.96 -11.38
C SER A 129 5.08 2.41 -12.80
N LYS A 130 5.98 2.15 -13.76
CA LYS A 130 5.82 2.63 -15.15
C LYS A 130 4.45 2.28 -15.71
N ALA A 131 3.89 3.22 -16.49
CA ALA A 131 2.62 3.01 -17.15
C ALA A 131 2.63 1.77 -18.05
N HIS A 132 1.58 0.99 -17.95
CA HIS A 132 1.28 -0.11 -18.86
C HIS A 132 0.02 0.22 -19.68
N PHE A 133 -0.19 -0.53 -20.73
CA PHE A 133 -1.35 -0.38 -21.60
C PHE A 133 -2.71 -0.32 -20.84
N TYR A 134 -2.84 -1.01 -19.73
CA TYR A 134 -4.05 -1.02 -18.89
C TYR A 134 -4.00 -0.04 -17.70
N ASN A 135 -2.90 0.65 -17.49
CA ASN A 135 -2.69 1.60 -16.39
C ASN A 135 -1.92 2.83 -16.95
N ASN A 136 -2.57 3.63 -17.80
CA ASN A 136 -1.99 4.79 -18.46
C ASN A 136 -2.67 6.08 -17.99
N ASP A 137 -2.55 6.34 -16.68
CA ASP A 137 -3.18 7.50 -16.05
C ASP A 137 -2.28 8.21 -15.04
N LEU A 138 -0.95 7.97 -15.14
CA LEU A 138 0.03 8.65 -14.29
C LEU A 138 -0.11 10.17 -14.41
N GLY A 139 -0.10 10.84 -13.26
CA GLY A 139 -0.30 12.28 -13.14
C GLY A 139 -1.74 12.75 -13.34
N LYS A 140 -2.71 11.85 -13.61
CA LYS A 140 -4.13 12.22 -13.70
C LYS A 140 -4.77 12.24 -12.32
N THR A 141 -5.70 13.19 -12.12
CA THR A 141 -6.38 13.46 -10.86
C THR A 141 -7.86 13.05 -10.88
N ILE A 142 -8.43 12.90 -9.71
CA ILE A 142 -9.86 12.73 -9.46
C ILE A 142 -10.34 14.07 -8.90
N ASP A 143 -10.99 14.89 -9.73
CA ASP A 143 -11.30 16.28 -9.40
C ASP A 143 -12.70 16.48 -8.76
N LYS A 144 -13.45 15.39 -8.59
CA LYS A 144 -14.81 15.40 -8.01
C LYS A 144 -15.03 14.15 -7.16
N PRO A 145 -15.93 14.19 -6.18
CA PRO A 145 -16.28 13.02 -5.39
C PRO A 145 -16.59 11.80 -6.24
N LEU A 146 -15.84 10.71 -6.06
CA LEU A 146 -15.97 9.45 -6.82
C LEU A 146 -16.89 8.49 -6.08
N VAL A 147 -18.15 8.46 -6.50
CA VAL A 147 -19.18 7.60 -5.90
C VAL A 147 -19.09 6.17 -6.44
N GLN A 148 -19.05 5.20 -5.53
CA GLN A 148 -19.11 3.78 -5.85
C GLN A 148 -20.58 3.32 -6.04
N PRO A 149 -20.87 2.37 -6.97
CA PRO A 149 -19.90 1.61 -7.77
C PRO A 149 -19.33 2.40 -8.95
N ALA A 150 -18.00 2.36 -9.11
CA ALA A 150 -17.27 3.11 -10.12
C ALA A 150 -16.42 2.18 -11.02
N ARG A 151 -16.12 2.60 -12.24
CA ARG A 151 -15.22 1.82 -13.11
C ARG A 151 -13.78 1.93 -12.61
N ARG A 152 -12.98 0.86 -12.77
CA ARG A 152 -11.54 0.85 -12.45
C ARG A 152 -10.82 2.12 -12.96
N ARG A 153 -11.06 2.50 -14.21
CA ARG A 153 -10.44 3.70 -14.83
C ARG A 153 -10.84 5.04 -14.20
N SER A 154 -11.85 5.05 -13.33
CA SER A 154 -12.22 6.26 -12.59
C SER A 154 -11.33 6.51 -11.37
N PHE A 155 -10.70 5.47 -10.86
CA PHE A 155 -9.68 5.55 -9.82
C PHE A 155 -8.34 5.90 -10.48
N LYS A 156 -8.02 7.19 -10.55
CA LYS A 156 -6.79 7.70 -11.14
C LYS A 156 -5.64 7.61 -10.13
N GLU A 157 -4.40 7.69 -10.62
CA GLU A 157 -3.21 7.66 -9.76
C GLU A 157 -3.25 8.75 -8.69
N GLY A 158 -3.45 10.00 -9.06
CA GLY A 158 -3.69 11.10 -8.13
C GLY A 158 -2.48 11.55 -7.30
N GLY A 159 -1.27 11.18 -7.72
CA GLY A 159 -0.03 11.35 -6.97
C GLY A 159 0.30 10.15 -6.10
N SER A 160 1.57 9.74 -6.11
CA SER A 160 2.07 8.59 -5.36
C SER A 160 2.97 9.01 -4.21
N TYR A 161 2.89 8.30 -3.08
CA TYR A 161 3.59 8.64 -1.84
C TYR A 161 4.12 7.40 -1.14
N ASP A 162 5.29 7.56 -0.51
CA ASP A 162 5.89 6.62 0.43
C ASP A 162 5.71 7.16 1.86
N PHE A 163 5.87 6.32 2.87
CA PHE A 163 5.70 6.73 4.27
C PHE A 163 6.85 6.25 5.14
N ILE A 164 7.43 7.17 5.93
CA ILE A 164 8.28 6.80 7.07
C ILE A 164 7.37 6.76 8.30
N VAL A 165 7.42 5.67 9.03
CA VAL A 165 6.66 5.47 10.27
C VAL A 165 7.64 5.25 11.40
N GLU A 166 7.60 6.11 12.41
CA GLU A 166 8.43 6.02 13.60
C GLU A 166 7.53 5.68 14.80
N ASN A 167 7.86 4.65 15.54
CA ASN A 167 7.17 4.26 16.76
C ASN A 167 8.07 3.41 17.65
N GLN A 168 8.10 3.68 18.96
CA GLN A 168 8.84 2.93 19.97
C GLN A 168 10.32 2.68 19.64
N GLY A 169 10.98 3.67 19.04
CA GLY A 169 12.39 3.60 18.66
C GLY A 169 12.70 2.77 17.42
N LYS A 170 11.68 2.31 16.69
CA LYS A 170 11.81 1.65 15.40
C LYS A 170 11.30 2.54 14.27
N THR A 171 11.98 2.47 13.14
CA THR A 171 11.64 3.20 11.92
C THR A 171 11.28 2.23 10.80
N TYR A 172 10.14 2.45 10.19
CA TYR A 172 9.62 1.66 9.07
C TYR A 172 9.53 2.56 7.85
N LEU A 173 9.99 2.09 6.70
CA LEU A 173 9.74 2.73 5.41
C LEU A 173 8.76 1.88 4.61
N ILE A 174 7.63 2.46 4.20
CA ILE A 174 6.62 1.81 3.36
C ILE A 174 6.70 2.41 1.97
N ARG A 175 6.98 1.58 0.97
CA ARG A 175 7.06 1.95 -0.44
C ARG A 175 6.05 1.15 -1.26
N PRO A 176 4.86 1.70 -1.52
CA PRO A 176 3.74 0.99 -2.15
C PRO A 176 3.87 0.80 -3.67
N SER A 177 4.91 1.32 -4.31
CA SER A 177 5.09 1.24 -5.77
C SER A 177 6.51 0.81 -6.16
N PHE A 178 6.62 -0.01 -7.22
CA PHE A 178 7.89 -0.41 -7.83
C PHE A 178 8.42 0.70 -8.74
N ASN A 179 8.94 1.76 -8.12
CA ASN A 179 9.65 2.86 -8.78
C ASN A 179 10.47 3.63 -7.74
N TYR A 180 11.24 4.64 -8.16
CA TYR A 180 12.07 5.45 -7.28
C TYR A 180 12.21 6.87 -7.83
N ILE A 181 12.54 7.81 -6.94
CA ILE A 181 13.05 9.13 -7.25
C ILE A 181 14.53 9.11 -6.89
N GLU A 182 15.40 9.43 -7.84
CA GLU A 182 16.85 9.44 -7.62
C GLU A 182 17.23 10.36 -6.46
N HIS A 183 18.13 9.89 -5.60
CA HIS A 183 18.65 10.62 -4.43
C HIS A 183 17.64 10.94 -3.32
N GLN A 184 16.36 10.55 -3.46
CA GLN A 184 15.35 10.85 -2.44
C GLN A 184 15.66 10.20 -1.08
N LEU A 185 16.24 9.03 -1.09
CA LEU A 185 16.50 8.24 0.10
C LEU A 185 17.96 8.31 0.60
N ASP A 186 18.78 9.23 0.08
CA ASP A 186 20.19 9.35 0.43
C ASP A 186 20.43 9.56 1.95
N ASN A 187 19.50 10.19 2.66
CA ASN A 187 19.57 10.46 4.10
C ASN A 187 18.39 9.82 4.86
N VAL A 188 17.75 8.80 4.30
CA VAL A 188 16.66 8.08 4.94
C VAL A 188 17.21 6.76 5.49
N HIS A 189 17.03 6.53 6.78
CA HIS A 189 17.28 5.25 7.42
C HIS A 189 15.97 4.65 7.92
N ALA A 190 15.82 3.34 7.78
CA ALA A 190 14.71 2.59 8.37
C ALA A 190 15.20 1.20 8.79
N ASP A 191 14.76 0.72 9.95
CA ASP A 191 15.07 -0.64 10.42
C ASP A 191 14.34 -1.68 9.56
N ILE A 192 13.11 -1.37 9.14
CA ILE A 192 12.26 -2.27 8.36
C ILE A 192 11.79 -1.56 7.08
N LEU A 193 11.98 -2.21 5.94
CA LEU A 193 11.52 -1.72 4.63
C LEU A 193 10.42 -2.62 4.07
N TYR A 194 9.18 -2.11 4.00
CA TYR A 194 8.09 -2.69 3.22
C TYR A 194 8.20 -2.21 1.77
N LEU A 195 8.56 -3.11 0.87
CA LEU A 195 8.94 -2.78 -0.51
C LEU A 195 8.00 -3.43 -1.52
N ALA A 196 7.23 -2.62 -2.26
CA ALA A 196 6.41 -3.13 -3.35
C ALA A 196 7.28 -3.64 -4.50
N ILE A 197 6.98 -4.85 -4.95
CA ILE A 197 7.66 -5.52 -6.07
C ILE A 197 6.71 -5.84 -7.24
N GLY A 198 5.45 -5.48 -7.13
CA GLY A 198 4.47 -5.68 -8.20
C GLY A 198 4.88 -4.97 -9.50
N GLY A 199 5.01 -5.73 -10.60
CA GLY A 199 5.50 -5.25 -11.88
C GLY A 199 7.01 -5.39 -12.11
N MET A 200 7.79 -5.77 -11.10
CA MET A 200 9.24 -5.96 -11.21
C MET A 200 9.62 -7.01 -12.26
N SER A 201 8.79 -8.04 -12.44
CA SER A 201 9.00 -9.09 -13.44
C SER A 201 9.01 -8.62 -14.89
N SER A 202 8.46 -7.44 -15.16
CA SER A 202 8.44 -6.78 -16.47
C SER A 202 9.63 -5.86 -16.71
N ALA A 203 10.37 -5.51 -15.65
CA ALA A 203 11.55 -4.66 -15.73
C ALA A 203 12.78 -5.46 -16.21
N ASN A 204 13.66 -4.82 -16.98
CA ASN A 204 14.95 -5.41 -17.33
C ASN A 204 15.89 -5.43 -16.11
N ARG A 205 17.01 -6.15 -16.22
CA ARG A 205 17.99 -6.31 -15.13
C ARG A 205 18.54 -4.97 -14.65
N GLN A 206 18.91 -4.08 -15.57
CA GLN A 206 19.44 -2.76 -15.22
C GLN A 206 18.45 -1.94 -14.39
N THR A 207 17.18 -1.90 -14.78
CA THR A 207 16.12 -1.19 -14.04
C THR A 207 15.96 -1.76 -12.63
N ARG A 208 15.99 -3.09 -12.47
CA ARG A 208 15.91 -3.71 -11.14
C ARG A 208 17.12 -3.37 -10.26
N GLN A 209 18.34 -3.45 -10.83
CA GLN A 209 19.56 -3.10 -10.10
C GLN A 209 19.54 -1.64 -9.63
N THR A 210 19.13 -0.71 -10.51
CA THR A 210 19.00 0.71 -10.12
C THR A 210 17.93 0.90 -9.04
N PHE A 211 16.80 0.20 -9.15
CA PHE A 211 15.76 0.24 -8.13
C PHE A 211 16.29 -0.24 -6.76
N PHE A 212 17.00 -1.36 -6.70
CA PHE A 212 17.59 -1.86 -5.45
C PHE A 212 18.64 -0.90 -4.88
N LYS A 213 19.48 -0.32 -5.75
CA LYS A 213 20.45 0.70 -5.36
C LYS A 213 19.77 1.93 -4.74
N GLU A 214 18.77 2.48 -5.43
CA GLU A 214 18.07 3.71 -4.98
C GLU A 214 17.10 3.46 -3.80
N THR A 215 16.87 2.22 -3.43
CA THR A 215 15.96 1.85 -2.33
C THR A 215 16.72 1.12 -1.21
N ILE A 216 17.04 -0.15 -1.40
CA ILE A 216 17.58 -1.02 -0.35
C ILE A 216 18.97 -0.56 0.08
N GLU A 217 19.89 -0.32 -0.89
CA GLU A 217 21.29 0.04 -0.56
C GLU A 217 21.41 1.43 0.06
N LYS A 218 20.49 2.36 -0.23
CA LYS A 218 20.48 3.69 0.39
C LYS A 218 19.91 3.66 1.80
N VAL A 219 18.80 2.96 2.00
CA VAL A 219 18.12 2.88 3.30
C VAL A 219 18.86 1.99 4.29
N LYS A 220 19.49 0.91 3.80
CA LYS A 220 20.21 -0.11 4.58
C LYS A 220 19.38 -0.64 5.75
N PRO A 221 18.20 -1.20 5.47
CA PRO A 221 17.32 -1.74 6.51
C PRO A 221 17.90 -3.04 7.08
N ASP A 222 17.53 -3.41 8.30
CA ASP A 222 17.81 -4.73 8.85
C ASP A 222 16.99 -5.81 8.14
N ILE A 223 15.74 -5.47 7.78
CA ILE A 223 14.78 -6.40 7.19
C ILE A 223 14.08 -5.74 6.00
N VAL A 224 14.01 -6.46 4.88
CA VAL A 224 13.14 -6.13 3.74
C VAL A 224 11.97 -7.09 3.68
N ILE A 225 10.77 -6.54 3.61
CA ILE A 225 9.50 -7.30 3.51
C ILE A 225 8.82 -6.91 2.21
N PRO A 226 8.77 -7.80 1.21
CA PRO A 226 8.08 -7.52 -0.04
C PRO A 226 6.58 -7.39 0.19
N ILE A 227 5.98 -6.37 -0.42
CA ILE A 227 4.54 -6.15 -0.52
C ILE A 227 4.14 -6.02 -1.99
N HIS A 228 2.84 -5.99 -2.26
CA HIS A 228 2.29 -5.93 -3.63
C HIS A 228 2.77 -7.06 -4.54
N TRP A 229 3.17 -8.20 -3.94
CA TRP A 229 3.61 -9.37 -4.67
C TRP A 229 2.48 -10.40 -4.87
N ASP A 230 1.45 -10.33 -4.04
CA ASP A 230 0.34 -11.26 -4.01
C ASP A 230 -0.67 -11.00 -5.14
N ASN A 231 -1.43 -12.03 -5.51
CA ASN A 231 -2.44 -11.91 -6.56
C ASN A 231 -3.69 -11.17 -6.04
N PHE A 232 -3.75 -9.86 -6.23
CA PHE A 232 -4.86 -9.02 -5.78
C PHE A 232 -6.16 -9.16 -6.59
N PHE A 233 -6.19 -10.03 -7.61
CA PHE A 233 -7.41 -10.48 -8.30
C PHE A 233 -7.98 -11.76 -7.69
N ALA A 234 -7.33 -12.36 -6.72
CA ALA A 234 -7.81 -13.54 -6.02
C ALA A 234 -8.28 -13.19 -4.62
N PRO A 235 -9.33 -13.88 -4.09
CA PRO A 235 -9.76 -13.71 -2.70
C PRO A 235 -8.61 -13.95 -1.73
N LEU A 236 -8.56 -13.18 -0.64
CA LEU A 236 -7.48 -13.25 0.37
C LEU A 236 -7.21 -14.67 0.89
N ASN A 237 -8.26 -15.44 1.13
CA ASN A 237 -8.17 -16.82 1.64
C ASN A 237 -7.68 -17.85 0.62
N LYS A 238 -7.56 -17.49 -0.66
CA LYS A 238 -7.09 -18.36 -1.75
C LYS A 238 -5.75 -17.92 -2.33
N ASN A 239 -5.26 -16.78 -1.89
CA ASN A 239 -4.16 -16.05 -2.50
C ASN A 239 -2.81 -16.80 -2.45
N VAL A 240 -2.58 -17.58 -1.37
CA VAL A 240 -1.35 -18.36 -1.20
C VAL A 240 -1.25 -19.54 -2.19
N ARG A 241 -2.38 -20.00 -2.73
CA ARG A 241 -2.41 -21.12 -3.68
C ARG A 241 -2.22 -20.68 -5.13
N ASP A 242 -2.54 -19.43 -5.41
CA ASP A 242 -2.58 -18.87 -6.78
C ASP A 242 -1.70 -17.64 -6.85
N LEU A 243 -0.38 -17.87 -6.73
CA LEU A 243 0.63 -16.81 -6.71
C LEU A 243 0.80 -16.10 -8.06
N SER A 244 0.21 -16.64 -9.13
CA SER A 244 0.36 -16.07 -10.47
C SER A 244 -0.96 -15.96 -11.20
N SER A 245 -1.13 -14.85 -11.91
CA SER A 245 -2.18 -14.64 -12.89
C SER A 245 -1.57 -14.06 -14.17
N VAL A 246 -2.40 -13.84 -15.18
CA VAL A 246 -1.95 -13.18 -16.42
C VAL A 246 -1.32 -11.81 -16.15
N CYS A 247 -1.83 -11.10 -15.13
CA CYS A 247 -1.39 -9.73 -14.78
C CYS A 247 -0.40 -9.67 -13.60
N VAL A 248 -0.29 -10.74 -12.80
CA VAL A 248 0.55 -10.78 -11.60
C VAL A 248 1.48 -11.99 -11.69
N LYS A 249 2.78 -11.76 -11.58
CA LYS A 249 3.82 -12.80 -11.69
C LYS A 249 4.57 -12.97 -10.38
N SER A 250 3.84 -13.14 -9.28
CA SER A 250 4.32 -13.18 -7.90
C SER A 250 5.55 -14.06 -7.69
N GLN A 251 5.51 -15.30 -8.19
CA GLN A 251 6.64 -16.22 -8.04
C GLN A 251 7.92 -15.69 -8.70
N LYS A 252 7.79 -15.16 -9.93
CA LYS A 252 8.95 -14.61 -10.65
C LYS A 252 9.52 -13.39 -9.94
N GLU A 253 8.66 -12.52 -9.41
CA GLU A 253 9.07 -11.32 -8.69
C GLU A 253 9.77 -11.63 -7.37
N LEU A 254 9.23 -12.59 -6.60
CA LEU A 254 9.87 -13.05 -5.37
C LEU A 254 11.22 -13.74 -5.63
N LEU A 255 11.34 -14.56 -6.69
CA LEU A 255 12.61 -15.16 -7.05
C LEU A 255 13.65 -14.13 -7.49
N GLN A 256 13.25 -13.12 -8.28
CA GLN A 256 14.15 -12.03 -8.69
C GLN A 256 14.60 -11.17 -7.50
N LEU A 257 13.77 -11.01 -6.48
CA LEU A 257 14.15 -10.35 -5.25
C LEU A 257 15.09 -11.24 -4.44
N ALA A 258 14.79 -12.51 -4.26
CA ALA A 258 15.62 -13.47 -3.53
C ALA A 258 17.03 -13.57 -4.13
N GLU A 259 17.15 -13.59 -5.47
CA GLU A 259 18.44 -13.56 -6.19
C GLU A 259 19.33 -12.37 -5.76
N TYR A 260 18.73 -11.21 -5.55
CA TYR A 260 19.46 -10.03 -5.05
C TYR A 260 19.99 -10.23 -3.62
N PHE A 261 19.25 -10.95 -2.78
CA PHE A 261 19.60 -11.18 -1.38
C PHE A 261 20.57 -12.34 -1.14
N GLU A 262 20.93 -13.15 -2.15
CA GLU A 262 21.87 -14.27 -2.00
C GLU A 262 23.26 -13.85 -1.48
N THR A 263 23.64 -12.59 -1.70
CA THR A 263 24.93 -12.02 -1.28
C THR A 263 24.79 -10.82 -0.34
N SER A 264 23.61 -10.62 0.22
CA SER A 264 23.28 -9.47 1.09
C SER A 264 23.26 -9.89 2.56
N ASP A 265 23.79 -9.05 3.44
CA ASP A 265 23.67 -9.20 4.89
C ASP A 265 22.30 -8.77 5.42
N ILE A 266 21.45 -8.17 4.58
CA ILE A 266 20.09 -7.73 4.92
C ILE A 266 19.14 -8.92 4.89
N SER A 267 18.29 -9.05 5.89
CA SER A 267 17.31 -10.13 5.97
C SER A 267 16.13 -9.90 5.00
N LEU A 268 15.81 -10.91 4.19
CA LEU A 268 14.57 -10.94 3.40
C LEU A 268 13.52 -11.78 4.12
N CYS A 269 12.37 -11.18 4.42
CA CYS A 269 11.25 -11.88 5.05
C CYS A 269 9.97 -11.75 4.20
N VAL A 270 9.42 -12.87 3.75
CA VAL A 270 8.15 -12.88 2.98
C VAL A 270 6.99 -13.09 3.92
N GLN A 271 6.24 -12.01 4.20
CA GLN A 271 5.04 -12.05 5.00
C GLN A 271 3.83 -12.46 4.15
N LEU A 272 3.09 -13.47 4.57
CA LEU A 272 1.88 -13.90 3.87
C LEU A 272 0.69 -12.97 4.20
N PRO A 273 -0.24 -12.75 3.25
CA PRO A 273 -1.47 -12.03 3.55
C PRO A 273 -2.24 -12.62 4.74
N LEU A 274 -2.86 -11.76 5.53
CA LEU A 274 -3.58 -12.07 6.77
C LEU A 274 -2.70 -12.59 7.91
N THR A 275 -1.38 -12.40 7.84
CA THR A 275 -0.48 -12.74 8.95
C THR A 275 0.10 -11.49 9.60
N SER A 276 0.55 -11.63 10.84
CA SER A 276 1.18 -10.54 11.60
C SER A 276 2.62 -10.89 11.96
N MET A 277 3.45 -9.86 12.02
CA MET A 277 4.82 -9.92 12.57
C MET A 277 4.92 -8.94 13.75
N GLU A 278 5.75 -9.27 14.73
CA GLU A 278 6.07 -8.41 15.87
C GLU A 278 7.53 -7.94 15.76
N PHE A 279 7.76 -6.64 16.03
CA PHE A 279 9.06 -5.99 15.94
C PHE A 279 9.42 -5.27 17.23
#